data_85546c8732fc546be53787d79e52eee0
#
_entry.id   85546c8732fc546be53787d79e52eee0
#
_cell.length_a   1.000
_cell.length_b   1.000
_cell.length_c   1.000
_cell.angle_alpha   90.00
_cell.angle_beta   90.00
_cell.angle_gamma   90.00
#
_symmetry.space_group_name_H-M   'P 1'
#
loop_
_entity.id
_entity.type
_entity.pdbx_description
1 polymer ?
#
loop_
_entity_poly.entity_id
_entity_poly.type
_entity_poly.pdbx_seq_one_letter_code
_entity_poly.pdbx_strand_id
1 'polypeptide(L)'
;MLEPAEILNANILIVDDQEANVMLLEQMLRNEGYQCITTTMDPRLVAGLHREHDYDLILLDLQMPVMDGFEVMEALKGIESDAYLPVLVVTAQPGHKLRALQAGAKDFVGKPFDLLEVQTRIHNMLEVRLLYRKLNNYNQVLEHTVLERTAELRESEARFQRFTELSSDWYWEQDAAGALTRHSGPVMEILGLGGDEAVSARGWNVDERARLMANIASRTPFLDFVFSRDADGRKQYFQVSGEPMFDSGSRFSGYRGIGMDITDRMHAALARLRDETAPILPD
;
A
#
# COMPACT_ATOMS: atom_id res chain seq x y z
N MET A 1 -16.76 -11.59 7.66
CA MET A 1 -17.46 -12.78 8.15
C MET A 1 -17.67 -13.67 6.93
N LEU A 2 -17.51 -14.99 7.06
CA LEU A 2 -17.85 -15.92 6.00
C LEU A 2 -19.35 -16.08 5.94
N GLU A 3 -19.91 -16.22 4.73
CA GLU A 3 -21.31 -16.60 4.57
C GLU A 3 -21.43 -18.13 4.68
N PRO A 4 -22.50 -18.66 5.29
CA PRO A 4 -22.71 -20.10 5.39
C PRO A 4 -22.64 -20.82 4.04
N ALA A 5 -23.10 -20.17 2.98
CA ALA A 5 -23.04 -20.68 1.61
C ALA A 5 -21.58 -20.86 1.09
N GLU A 6 -20.64 -20.03 1.54
CA GLU A 6 -19.22 -20.17 1.15
C GLU A 6 -18.63 -21.47 1.69
N ILE A 7 -19.00 -21.85 2.93
CA ILE A 7 -18.52 -23.10 3.56
C ILE A 7 -19.13 -24.33 2.87
N LEU A 8 -20.41 -24.27 2.54
CA LEU A 8 -21.11 -25.40 1.88
C LEU A 8 -20.67 -25.63 0.42
N ASN A 9 -20.10 -24.62 -0.21
CA ASN A 9 -19.54 -24.68 -1.57
C ASN A 9 -18.02 -24.96 -1.58
N ALA A 10 -17.41 -25.25 -0.44
CA ALA A 10 -16.00 -25.59 -0.36
C ALA A 10 -15.71 -26.93 -1.07
N ASN A 11 -14.57 -27.01 -1.77
CA ASN A 11 -14.14 -28.20 -2.47
C ASN A 11 -13.53 -29.22 -1.49
N ILE A 12 -14.17 -30.36 -1.33
CA ILE A 12 -13.76 -31.43 -0.41
C ILE A 12 -13.34 -32.67 -1.21
N LEU A 13 -12.16 -33.22 -0.87
CA LEU A 13 -11.71 -34.51 -1.40
C LEU A 13 -11.76 -35.58 -0.31
N ILE A 14 -12.37 -36.72 -0.59
CA ILE A 14 -12.38 -37.90 0.25
C ILE A 14 -11.48 -38.97 -0.36
N VAL A 15 -10.55 -39.48 0.43
CA VAL A 15 -9.54 -40.48 0.01
C VAL A 15 -9.54 -41.65 0.99
N ASP A 16 -10.08 -42.80 0.58
CA ASP A 16 -10.11 -44.04 1.39
C ASP A 16 -10.19 -45.20 0.41
N ASP A 17 -9.43 -46.28 0.65
CA ASP A 17 -9.42 -47.46 -0.22
C ASP A 17 -10.66 -48.35 -0.07
N GLN A 18 -11.49 -48.07 0.94
CA GLN A 18 -12.71 -48.81 1.21
C GLN A 18 -13.94 -48.01 0.73
N GLU A 19 -14.62 -48.53 -0.27
CA GLU A 19 -15.83 -47.90 -0.85
C GLU A 19 -16.90 -47.59 0.20
N ALA A 20 -17.10 -48.45 1.20
CA ALA A 20 -18.06 -48.24 2.27
C ALA A 20 -17.76 -46.99 3.12
N ASN A 21 -16.48 -46.69 3.39
CA ASN A 21 -16.06 -45.50 4.11
C ASN A 21 -16.26 -44.23 3.26
N VAL A 22 -15.90 -44.30 1.99
CA VAL A 22 -16.11 -43.19 1.02
C VAL A 22 -17.60 -42.85 0.94
N MET A 23 -18.46 -43.84 0.72
CA MET A 23 -19.92 -43.63 0.66
C MET A 23 -20.51 -43.06 1.94
N LEU A 24 -20.06 -43.53 3.11
CA LEU A 24 -20.52 -43.03 4.40
C LEU A 24 -20.17 -41.54 4.60
N LEU A 25 -18.92 -41.17 4.33
CA LEU A 25 -18.45 -39.78 4.48
C LEU A 25 -19.10 -38.87 3.42
N GLU A 26 -19.20 -39.28 2.20
CA GLU A 26 -19.87 -38.56 1.12
C GLU A 26 -21.35 -38.30 1.48
N GLN A 27 -22.08 -39.33 1.88
CA GLN A 27 -23.49 -39.18 2.25
C GLN A 27 -23.68 -38.27 3.45
N MET A 28 -22.82 -38.36 4.45
CA MET A 28 -22.82 -37.47 5.61
C MET A 28 -22.65 -36.02 5.15
N LEU A 29 -21.65 -35.72 4.36
CA LEU A 29 -21.38 -34.34 3.89
C LEU A 29 -22.52 -33.79 3.01
N ARG A 30 -23.08 -34.63 2.13
CA ARG A 30 -24.24 -34.23 1.29
C ARG A 30 -25.48 -33.93 2.13
N ASN A 31 -25.71 -34.70 3.19
CA ASN A 31 -26.84 -34.46 4.11
C ASN A 31 -26.70 -33.14 4.86
N GLU A 32 -25.47 -32.69 5.12
CA GLU A 32 -25.18 -31.37 5.72
C GLU A 32 -25.20 -30.22 4.71
N GLY A 33 -25.41 -30.54 3.41
CA GLY A 33 -25.56 -29.53 2.36
C GLY A 33 -24.27 -29.17 1.63
N TYR A 34 -23.15 -29.85 1.86
CA TYR A 34 -21.94 -29.64 1.07
C TYR A 34 -22.14 -30.10 -0.38
N GLN A 35 -21.73 -29.24 -1.34
CA GLN A 35 -22.06 -29.42 -2.74
C GLN A 35 -20.91 -30.01 -3.57
N CYS A 36 -19.69 -29.57 -3.30
CA CYS A 36 -18.49 -29.84 -4.10
C CYS A 36 -17.66 -30.94 -3.44
N ILE A 37 -18.08 -32.19 -3.58
CA ILE A 37 -17.41 -33.36 -3.02
C ILE A 37 -16.87 -34.24 -4.16
N THR A 38 -15.58 -34.50 -4.11
CA THR A 38 -14.88 -35.45 -4.98
C THR A 38 -14.40 -36.64 -4.14
N THR A 39 -14.42 -37.83 -4.70
CA THR A 39 -13.97 -39.03 -4.01
C THR A 39 -12.95 -39.80 -4.86
N THR A 40 -11.98 -40.41 -4.21
CA THR A 40 -11.05 -41.34 -4.87
C THR A 40 -10.64 -42.46 -3.94
N MET A 41 -10.51 -43.67 -4.52
CA MET A 41 -9.96 -44.84 -3.82
C MET A 41 -8.47 -45.08 -4.19
N ASP A 42 -7.92 -44.27 -5.10
CA ASP A 42 -6.52 -44.36 -5.51
C ASP A 42 -5.70 -43.21 -4.96
N PRO A 43 -4.85 -43.40 -3.92
CA PRO A 43 -4.07 -42.37 -3.30
C PRO A 43 -3.09 -41.66 -4.25
N ARG A 44 -2.68 -42.29 -5.32
CA ARG A 44 -1.75 -41.77 -6.33
C ARG A 44 -2.34 -40.59 -7.12
N LEU A 45 -3.66 -40.53 -7.22
CA LEU A 45 -4.37 -39.46 -7.95
C LEU A 45 -4.51 -38.16 -7.15
N VAL A 46 -4.37 -38.22 -5.83
CA VAL A 46 -4.65 -37.10 -4.92
C VAL A 46 -3.89 -35.82 -5.30
N ALA A 47 -2.60 -35.95 -5.52
CA ALA A 47 -1.74 -34.83 -5.89
C ALA A 47 -2.13 -34.19 -7.25
N GLY A 48 -2.52 -35.01 -8.22
CA GLY A 48 -3.02 -34.54 -9.51
C GLY A 48 -4.37 -33.85 -9.40
N LEU A 49 -5.30 -34.47 -8.69
CA LEU A 49 -6.64 -33.93 -8.44
C LEU A 49 -6.58 -32.61 -7.67
N HIS A 50 -5.69 -32.49 -6.69
CA HIS A 50 -5.57 -31.25 -5.94
C HIS A 50 -5.02 -30.10 -6.81
N ARG A 51 -4.06 -30.36 -7.70
CA ARG A 51 -3.59 -29.33 -8.66
C ARG A 51 -4.68 -28.83 -9.61
N GLU A 52 -5.59 -29.73 -9.98
CA GLU A 52 -6.66 -29.45 -10.95
C GLU A 52 -7.84 -28.72 -10.31
N HIS A 53 -8.22 -29.11 -9.08
CA HIS A 53 -9.47 -28.65 -8.44
C HIS A 53 -9.28 -27.74 -7.24
N ASP A 54 -8.05 -27.55 -6.73
CA ASP A 54 -7.72 -26.71 -5.57
C ASP A 54 -8.65 -26.95 -4.37
N TYR A 55 -8.56 -28.18 -3.80
CA TYR A 55 -9.42 -28.58 -2.68
C TYR A 55 -9.18 -27.73 -1.44
N ASP A 56 -10.27 -27.42 -0.71
CA ASP A 56 -10.26 -26.68 0.54
C ASP A 56 -10.07 -27.58 1.76
N LEU A 57 -10.38 -28.88 1.64
CA LEU A 57 -10.19 -29.88 2.68
C LEU A 57 -9.97 -31.26 2.03
N ILE A 58 -9.06 -32.03 2.61
CA ILE A 58 -8.85 -33.43 2.25
C ILE A 58 -9.15 -34.32 3.46
N LEU A 59 -10.10 -35.25 3.32
CA LEU A 59 -10.32 -36.35 4.27
C LEU A 59 -9.48 -37.53 3.79
N LEU A 60 -8.54 -38.00 4.60
CA LEU A 60 -7.52 -38.93 4.18
C LEU A 60 -7.43 -40.15 5.11
N ASP A 61 -7.64 -41.34 4.61
CA ASP A 61 -7.23 -42.53 5.35
C ASP A 61 -5.70 -42.71 5.30
N LEU A 62 -5.13 -43.22 6.37
CA LEU A 62 -3.69 -43.53 6.46
C LEU A 62 -3.37 -44.90 5.91
N GLN A 63 -4.29 -45.87 6.02
CA GLN A 63 -4.04 -47.26 5.76
C GLN A 63 -4.60 -47.67 4.40
N MET A 64 -3.90 -47.29 3.36
CA MET A 64 -4.26 -47.64 1.98
C MET A 64 -3.15 -48.48 1.37
N PRO A 65 -3.51 -49.46 0.48
CA PRO A 65 -2.54 -50.23 -0.27
C PRO A 65 -1.80 -49.37 -1.31
N VAL A 66 -0.59 -49.76 -1.64
CA VAL A 66 0.27 -49.13 -2.65
C VAL A 66 0.92 -47.84 -2.23
N MET A 67 0.18 -46.89 -1.65
CA MET A 67 0.66 -45.59 -1.18
C MET A 67 -0.08 -45.26 0.11
N ASP A 68 0.63 -45.05 1.22
CA ASP A 68 0.01 -44.74 2.50
C ASP A 68 -0.34 -43.24 2.59
N GLY A 69 -1.21 -42.87 3.56
CA GLY A 69 -1.62 -41.49 3.73
C GLY A 69 -0.48 -40.53 4.12
N PHE A 70 0.62 -41.02 4.66
CA PHE A 70 1.80 -40.20 4.97
C PHE A 70 2.53 -39.81 3.68
N GLU A 71 2.66 -40.73 2.73
CA GLU A 71 3.23 -40.48 1.41
C GLU A 71 2.36 -39.48 0.61
N VAL A 72 1.03 -39.58 0.72
CA VAL A 72 0.09 -38.61 0.13
C VAL A 72 0.32 -37.21 0.73
N MET A 73 0.42 -37.11 2.04
CA MET A 73 0.67 -35.80 2.68
C MET A 73 2.02 -35.21 2.28
N GLU A 74 3.06 -36.02 2.11
CA GLU A 74 4.35 -35.57 1.64
C GLU A 74 4.31 -35.06 0.18
N ALA A 75 3.57 -35.76 -0.68
CA ALA A 75 3.34 -35.36 -2.08
C ALA A 75 2.57 -34.01 -2.16
N LEU A 76 1.62 -33.78 -1.27
CA LEU A 76 0.86 -32.52 -1.18
C LEU A 76 1.73 -31.35 -0.76
N LYS A 77 2.67 -31.51 0.16
CA LYS A 77 3.59 -30.41 0.59
C LYS A 77 4.38 -29.80 -0.56
N GLY A 78 4.71 -30.58 -1.58
CA GLY A 78 5.44 -30.09 -2.75
C GLY A 78 4.59 -29.28 -3.74
N ILE A 79 3.27 -29.25 -3.56
CA ILE A 79 2.33 -28.61 -4.52
C ILE A 79 1.80 -27.30 -3.96
N GLU A 80 1.70 -27.18 -2.67
CA GLU A 80 1.09 -26.01 -2.04
C GLU A 80 1.97 -24.78 -2.13
N SER A 81 1.47 -23.80 -2.87
CA SER A 81 1.93 -22.40 -2.78
C SER A 81 1.31 -21.68 -1.57
N ASP A 82 0.17 -22.15 -1.08
CA ASP A 82 -0.56 -21.62 0.06
C ASP A 82 -0.27 -22.40 1.34
N ALA A 83 0.21 -21.74 2.37
CA ALA A 83 0.72 -22.35 3.60
C ALA A 83 -0.32 -23.12 4.45
N TYR A 84 -1.58 -23.30 4.02
CA TYR A 84 -2.64 -23.89 4.84
C TYR A 84 -3.66 -24.69 4.03
N LEU A 85 -3.31 -25.94 3.62
CA LEU A 85 -4.30 -26.94 3.20
C LEU A 85 -4.64 -27.83 4.40
N PRO A 86 -5.88 -27.84 4.91
CA PRO A 86 -6.26 -28.76 5.95
C PRO A 86 -6.43 -30.20 5.43
N VAL A 87 -5.70 -31.12 6.04
CA VAL A 87 -5.88 -32.56 5.88
C VAL A 87 -6.43 -33.12 7.19
N LEU A 88 -7.63 -33.69 7.15
CA LEU A 88 -8.25 -34.42 8.26
C LEU A 88 -7.97 -35.91 8.05
N VAL A 89 -7.15 -36.47 8.92
CA VAL A 89 -6.81 -37.88 8.87
C VAL A 89 -7.90 -38.70 9.56
N VAL A 90 -8.38 -39.77 8.88
CA VAL A 90 -9.37 -40.71 9.38
C VAL A 90 -8.73 -42.10 9.45
N THR A 91 -8.43 -42.62 10.65
CA THR A 91 -7.64 -43.85 10.80
C THR A 91 -8.16 -44.76 11.88
N ALA A 92 -8.00 -46.09 11.69
CA ALA A 92 -8.32 -47.10 12.70
C ALA A 92 -7.25 -47.23 13.83
N GLN A 93 -6.06 -46.62 13.66
CA GLN A 93 -4.94 -46.81 14.57
C GLN A 93 -4.68 -45.54 15.42
N PRO A 94 -5.03 -45.56 16.73
CA PRO A 94 -4.79 -44.41 17.62
C PRO A 94 -3.31 -44.07 17.79
N GLY A 95 -2.39 -45.03 17.60
CA GLY A 95 -0.95 -44.80 17.70
C GLY A 95 -0.35 -43.91 16.61
N HIS A 96 -1.02 -43.71 15.49
CA HIS A 96 -0.55 -42.89 14.39
C HIS A 96 -0.89 -41.40 14.55
N LYS A 97 -1.69 -41.03 15.56
CA LYS A 97 -2.12 -39.65 15.84
C LYS A 97 -0.98 -38.63 15.82
N LEU A 98 0.02 -38.86 16.66
CA LEU A 98 1.13 -37.92 16.82
C LEU A 98 1.95 -37.82 15.52
N ARG A 99 2.18 -38.97 14.87
CA ARG A 99 2.90 -39.02 13.58
C ARG A 99 2.14 -38.28 12.48
N ALA A 100 0.81 -38.43 12.42
CA ALA A 100 -0.01 -37.72 11.44
C ALA A 100 0.06 -36.20 11.60
N LEU A 101 -0.06 -35.70 12.82
CA LEU A 101 0.09 -34.28 13.11
C LEU A 101 1.50 -33.76 12.78
N GLN A 102 2.56 -34.52 13.11
CA GLN A 102 3.93 -34.17 12.75
C GLN A 102 4.17 -34.21 11.22
N ALA A 103 3.47 -35.10 10.51
CA ALA A 103 3.51 -35.17 9.04
C ALA A 103 2.77 -34.01 8.34
N GLY A 104 1.97 -33.21 9.09
CA GLY A 104 1.29 -32.04 8.56
C GLY A 104 -0.24 -32.11 8.55
N ALA A 105 -0.84 -33.23 9.00
CA ALA A 105 -2.28 -33.29 9.21
C ALA A 105 -2.69 -32.20 10.23
N LYS A 106 -3.80 -31.52 9.94
CA LYS A 106 -4.29 -30.46 10.85
C LYS A 106 -5.12 -31.02 11.99
N ASP A 107 -5.78 -32.16 11.76
CA ASP A 107 -6.51 -32.89 12.78
C ASP A 107 -6.63 -34.37 12.37
N PHE A 108 -7.16 -35.20 13.27
CA PHE A 108 -7.39 -36.62 13.03
C PHE A 108 -8.67 -37.09 13.70
N VAL A 109 -9.28 -38.17 13.19
CA VAL A 109 -10.43 -38.87 13.73
C VAL A 109 -10.13 -40.38 13.76
N GLY A 110 -10.42 -41.03 14.87
CA GLY A 110 -10.25 -42.48 15.01
C GLY A 110 -11.47 -43.27 14.53
N LYS A 111 -11.29 -44.32 13.73
CA LYS A 111 -12.37 -45.27 13.39
C LYS A 111 -12.57 -46.26 14.57
N PRO A 112 -13.81 -46.64 15.02
CA PRO A 112 -15.08 -46.07 14.55
C PRO A 112 -15.30 -44.65 15.08
N PHE A 113 -15.82 -43.75 14.24
CA PHE A 113 -15.99 -42.33 14.56
C PHE A 113 -17.47 -41.96 14.75
N ASP A 114 -17.70 -40.93 15.55
CA ASP A 114 -18.99 -40.26 15.64
C ASP A 114 -19.13 -39.28 14.46
N LEU A 115 -20.22 -39.39 13.74
CA LEU A 115 -20.51 -38.51 12.59
C LEU A 115 -20.55 -37.04 12.97
N LEU A 116 -21.12 -36.71 14.15
CA LEU A 116 -21.19 -35.32 14.64
C LEU A 116 -19.80 -34.75 14.96
N GLU A 117 -18.89 -35.60 15.47
CA GLU A 117 -17.49 -35.18 15.68
C GLU A 117 -16.82 -34.87 14.37
N VAL A 118 -16.96 -35.72 13.35
CA VAL A 118 -16.38 -35.50 12.03
C VAL A 118 -16.92 -34.23 11.39
N GLN A 119 -18.24 -34.02 11.40
CA GLN A 119 -18.90 -32.82 10.88
C GLN A 119 -18.36 -31.54 11.52
N THR A 120 -18.28 -31.52 12.85
CA THR A 120 -17.79 -30.35 13.60
C THR A 120 -16.35 -30.01 13.22
N ARG A 121 -15.47 -31.03 13.08
CA ARG A 121 -14.07 -30.85 12.69
C ARG A 121 -13.95 -30.32 11.26
N ILE A 122 -14.70 -30.90 10.33
CA ILE A 122 -14.75 -30.48 8.94
C ILE A 122 -15.18 -29.02 8.84
N HIS A 123 -16.28 -28.64 9.51
CA HIS A 123 -16.80 -27.27 9.51
C HIS A 123 -15.74 -26.29 10.00
N ASN A 124 -15.14 -26.54 11.16
CA ASN A 124 -14.12 -25.67 11.74
C ASN A 124 -12.89 -25.55 10.85
N MET A 125 -12.45 -26.64 10.24
CA MET A 125 -11.28 -26.66 9.37
C MET A 125 -11.55 -25.86 8.09
N LEU A 126 -12.73 -26.02 7.49
CA LEU A 126 -13.14 -25.24 6.32
C LEU A 126 -13.28 -23.76 6.62
N GLU A 127 -13.87 -23.40 7.77
CA GLU A 127 -13.95 -22.01 8.20
C GLU A 127 -12.57 -21.35 8.26
N VAL A 128 -11.61 -22.01 8.91
CA VAL A 128 -10.23 -21.52 8.99
C VAL A 128 -9.58 -21.43 7.62
N ARG A 129 -9.75 -22.46 6.74
CA ARG A 129 -9.19 -22.47 5.38
C ARG A 129 -9.70 -21.30 4.55
N LEU A 130 -11.01 -21.10 4.52
CA LEU A 130 -11.63 -20.04 3.73
C LEU A 130 -11.28 -18.65 4.23
N LEU A 131 -11.17 -18.46 5.56
CA LEU A 131 -10.66 -17.21 6.13
C LEU A 131 -9.21 -16.96 5.72
N TYR A 132 -8.38 -17.99 5.71
CA TYR A 132 -6.98 -17.88 5.30
C TYR A 132 -6.86 -17.49 3.82
N ARG A 133 -7.64 -18.14 2.94
CA ARG A 133 -7.70 -17.78 1.50
C ARG A 133 -8.18 -16.34 1.31
N LYS A 134 -9.20 -15.92 2.03
CA LYS A 134 -9.74 -14.55 1.97
C LYS A 134 -8.71 -13.52 2.42
N LEU A 135 -8.00 -13.81 3.51
CA LEU A 135 -6.92 -12.95 4.01
C LEU A 135 -5.77 -12.84 2.99
N ASN A 136 -5.37 -13.95 2.40
CA ASN A 136 -4.30 -13.97 1.41
C ASN A 136 -4.65 -13.16 0.15
N ASN A 137 -5.88 -13.31 -0.34
CA ASN A 137 -6.40 -12.50 -1.44
C ASN A 137 -6.43 -11.01 -1.10
N TYR A 138 -6.87 -10.63 0.09
CA TYR A 138 -6.85 -9.24 0.52
C TYR A 138 -5.43 -8.67 0.58
N ASN A 139 -4.47 -9.43 1.08
CA ASN A 139 -3.07 -9.01 1.14
C ASN A 139 -2.51 -8.77 -0.27
N GLN A 140 -2.76 -9.67 -1.22
CA GLN A 140 -2.31 -9.52 -2.61
C GLN A 140 -2.91 -8.27 -3.28
N VAL A 141 -4.22 -8.03 -3.09
CA VAL A 141 -4.89 -6.83 -3.61
C VAL A 141 -4.34 -5.57 -2.97
N LEU A 142 -4.09 -5.59 -1.65
CA LEU A 142 -3.54 -4.46 -0.92
C LEU A 142 -2.11 -4.14 -1.39
N GLU A 143 -1.25 -5.14 -1.53
CA GLU A 143 0.11 -4.99 -2.04
C GLU A 143 0.12 -4.38 -3.44
N HIS A 144 -0.73 -4.89 -4.33
CA HIS A 144 -0.87 -4.34 -5.68
C HIS A 144 -1.33 -2.87 -5.65
N THR A 145 -2.36 -2.57 -4.85
CA THR A 145 -2.87 -1.20 -4.70
C THR A 145 -1.81 -0.24 -4.15
N VAL A 146 -1.02 -0.67 -3.17
CA VAL A 146 0.09 0.12 -2.62
C VAL A 146 1.14 0.42 -3.68
N LEU A 147 1.51 -0.58 -4.48
CA LEU A 147 2.47 -0.39 -5.58
C LEU A 147 1.96 0.60 -6.63
N GLU A 148 0.70 0.47 -7.06
CA GLU A 148 0.07 1.40 -8.02
C GLU A 148 0.03 2.83 -7.47
N ARG A 149 -0.47 3.02 -6.25
CA ARG A 149 -0.57 4.35 -5.63
C ARG A 149 0.80 5.00 -5.42
N THR A 150 1.80 4.19 -5.07
CA THR A 150 3.17 4.69 -4.92
C THR A 150 3.75 5.15 -6.27
N ALA A 151 3.48 4.41 -7.34
CA ALA A 151 3.91 4.79 -8.69
C ALA A 151 3.21 6.07 -9.18
N GLU A 152 1.90 6.18 -9.01
CA GLU A 152 1.11 7.38 -9.36
C GLU A 152 1.61 8.62 -8.60
N LEU A 153 1.88 8.47 -7.29
CA LEU A 153 2.39 9.57 -6.47
C LEU A 153 3.75 10.05 -6.96
N ARG A 154 4.69 9.11 -7.22
CA ARG A 154 6.02 9.44 -7.76
C ARG A 154 5.95 10.13 -9.11
N GLU A 155 5.06 9.68 -10.00
CA GLU A 155 4.87 10.32 -11.31
C GLU A 155 4.30 11.73 -11.14
N SER A 156 3.34 11.92 -10.26
CA SER A 156 2.75 13.24 -9.95
C SER A 156 3.80 14.20 -9.37
N GLU A 157 4.62 13.73 -8.41
CA GLU A 157 5.72 14.52 -7.85
C GLU A 157 6.76 14.89 -8.91
N ALA A 158 7.17 13.95 -9.76
CA ALA A 158 8.11 14.20 -10.82
C ALA A 158 7.55 15.17 -11.89
N ARG A 159 6.26 15.09 -12.17
CA ARG A 159 5.56 16.02 -13.08
C ARG A 159 5.54 17.42 -12.48
N PHE A 160 5.21 17.55 -11.20
CA PHE A 160 5.22 18.82 -10.51
C PHE A 160 6.62 19.47 -10.49
N GLN A 161 7.67 18.69 -10.20
CA GLN A 161 9.05 19.17 -10.23
C GLN A 161 9.43 19.69 -11.63
N ARG A 162 9.11 18.96 -12.71
CA ARG A 162 9.40 19.40 -14.08
C ARG A 162 8.67 20.67 -14.44
N PHE A 163 7.42 20.85 -14.01
CA PHE A 163 6.70 22.10 -14.25
C PHE A 163 7.35 23.29 -13.56
N THR A 164 7.78 23.12 -12.31
CA THR A 164 8.49 24.16 -11.56
C THR A 164 9.83 24.54 -12.21
N GLU A 165 10.57 23.54 -12.70
CA GLU A 165 11.85 23.77 -13.41
C GLU A 165 11.66 24.48 -14.76
N LEU A 166 10.58 24.18 -15.49
CA LEU A 166 10.30 24.77 -16.80
C LEU A 166 9.74 26.18 -16.73
N SER A 167 9.03 26.54 -15.67
CA SER A 167 8.41 27.87 -15.49
C SER A 167 9.40 28.94 -15.05
N SER A 168 10.66 28.61 -14.80
CA SER A 168 11.65 29.47 -14.13
C SER A 168 11.21 29.94 -12.72
N ASP A 169 10.16 29.33 -12.21
CA ASP A 169 9.66 29.56 -10.88
C ASP A 169 10.43 28.69 -9.87
N TRP A 170 10.52 29.15 -8.68
CA TRP A 170 11.08 28.40 -7.57
C TRP A 170 10.03 28.26 -6.47
N TYR A 171 10.09 27.15 -5.73
CA TYR A 171 9.23 26.92 -4.58
C TYR A 171 10.04 26.74 -3.31
N TRP A 172 9.38 26.94 -2.19
CA TRP A 172 9.95 26.78 -0.87
C TRP A 172 8.91 26.32 0.13
N GLU A 173 9.34 25.50 1.06
CA GLU A 173 8.58 25.09 2.24
C GLU A 173 9.46 25.24 3.47
N GLN A 174 8.88 25.74 4.54
CA GLN A 174 9.52 25.83 5.84
C GLN A 174 8.62 25.23 6.91
N ASP A 175 9.24 24.70 7.96
CA ASP A 175 8.53 24.20 9.13
C ASP A 175 7.97 25.33 10.02
N ALA A 176 7.33 24.93 11.13
CA ALA A 176 6.75 25.89 12.09
C ALA A 176 7.81 26.77 12.78
N ALA A 177 9.07 26.35 12.78
CA ALA A 177 10.21 27.11 13.30
C ALA A 177 10.84 28.03 12.25
N GLY A 178 10.42 27.95 10.98
CA GLY A 178 10.95 28.73 9.88
C GLY A 178 12.16 28.10 9.19
N ALA A 179 12.53 26.86 9.53
CA ALA A 179 13.60 26.16 8.84
C ALA A 179 13.10 25.61 7.51
N LEU A 180 13.88 25.77 6.42
CA LEU A 180 13.55 25.26 5.09
C LEU A 180 13.55 23.73 5.10
N THR A 181 12.43 23.15 4.72
CA THR A 181 12.23 21.68 4.61
C THR A 181 12.32 21.19 3.17
N ARG A 182 11.81 21.99 2.23
CA ARG A 182 11.86 21.72 0.78
C ARG A 182 12.06 23.02 0.02
N HIS A 183 12.82 22.99 -1.05
CA HIS A 183 12.98 24.13 -1.94
C HIS A 183 13.50 23.71 -3.32
N SER A 184 13.29 24.57 -4.31
CA SER A 184 13.92 24.48 -5.63
C SER A 184 14.55 25.82 -5.99
N GLY A 185 15.55 25.82 -6.88
CA GLY A 185 16.22 27.03 -7.32
C GLY A 185 16.99 27.76 -6.20
N PRO A 186 17.31 29.04 -6.39
CA PRO A 186 18.19 29.81 -5.51
C PRO A 186 17.47 30.42 -4.30
N VAL A 187 16.49 29.72 -3.72
CA VAL A 187 15.62 30.21 -2.63
C VAL A 187 16.42 30.68 -1.41
N MET A 188 17.45 29.95 -1.01
CA MET A 188 18.33 30.26 0.10
C MET A 188 18.95 31.64 -0.08
N GLU A 189 19.41 31.92 -1.28
CA GLU A 189 20.03 33.18 -1.64
C GLU A 189 19.01 34.32 -1.80
N ILE A 190 17.84 34.00 -2.42
CA ILE A 190 16.79 34.97 -2.74
C ILE A 190 15.97 35.37 -1.50
N LEU A 191 15.59 34.42 -0.65
CA LEU A 191 14.82 34.73 0.57
C LEU A 191 15.71 35.07 1.77
N GLY A 192 17.03 34.88 1.65
CA GLY A 192 17.96 35.15 2.72
C GLY A 192 17.74 34.30 3.98
N LEU A 193 17.25 33.06 3.77
CA LEU A 193 16.97 32.10 4.83
C LEU A 193 18.18 31.17 5.15
N GLY A 194 19.35 31.46 4.58
CA GLY A 194 20.61 30.77 4.91
C GLY A 194 21.21 31.29 6.21
N GLY A 195 21.75 30.36 7.01
CA GLY A 195 22.17 30.54 8.40
C GLY A 195 23.28 31.57 8.72
N ASP A 196 23.69 32.41 7.79
CA ASP A 196 24.62 33.51 8.04
C ASP A 196 23.91 34.85 7.75
N GLU A 197 23.33 35.44 8.81
CA GLU A 197 22.54 36.68 8.70
C GLU A 197 23.30 37.84 8.01
N ALA A 198 24.65 37.85 8.13
CA ALA A 198 25.48 38.90 7.55
C ALA A 198 25.63 38.79 6.04
N VAL A 199 25.57 37.56 5.47
CA VAL A 199 25.66 37.32 4.04
C VAL A 199 24.30 37.43 3.36
N SER A 200 23.27 36.96 4.04
CA SER A 200 21.87 36.98 3.58
C SER A 200 21.28 38.39 3.49
N ALA A 201 21.84 39.35 4.22
CA ALA A 201 21.28 40.72 4.29
C ALA A 201 21.86 41.68 3.24
N ARG A 202 22.88 41.29 2.48
CA ARG A 202 23.51 42.21 1.51
C ARG A 202 22.64 42.49 0.32
N GLY A 203 22.35 43.78 0.16
CA GLY A 203 21.63 44.32 -1.02
C GLY A 203 20.10 44.26 -0.95
N TRP A 204 19.51 43.69 0.10
CA TRP A 204 18.05 43.64 0.25
C TRP A 204 17.46 44.99 0.65
N ASN A 205 16.28 45.31 0.10
CA ASN A 205 15.44 46.40 0.63
C ASN A 205 14.90 45.99 2.02
N VAL A 206 15.36 46.68 3.03
CA VAL A 206 15.09 46.33 4.46
C VAL A 206 13.60 46.39 4.77
N ASP A 207 12.87 47.38 4.24
CA ASP A 207 11.45 47.55 4.50
C ASP A 207 10.60 46.51 3.81
N GLU A 208 10.95 46.13 2.58
CA GLU A 208 10.27 45.07 1.82
C GLU A 208 10.49 43.70 2.49
N ARG A 209 11.71 43.44 2.93
CA ARG A 209 12.03 42.21 3.67
C ARG A 209 11.26 42.13 4.98
N ALA A 210 11.20 43.24 5.76
CA ALA A 210 10.46 43.27 7.01
C ALA A 210 8.97 42.97 6.77
N ARG A 211 8.36 43.51 5.71
CA ARG A 211 6.97 43.22 5.33
C ARG A 211 6.75 41.73 4.94
N LEU A 212 7.67 41.17 4.17
CA LEU A 212 7.60 39.75 3.80
C LEU A 212 7.63 38.86 5.06
N MET A 213 8.57 39.11 5.96
CA MET A 213 8.67 38.39 7.23
C MET A 213 7.45 38.59 8.13
N ALA A 214 6.86 39.77 8.14
CA ALA A 214 5.62 40.07 8.87
C ALA A 214 4.44 39.26 8.27
N ASN A 215 4.33 39.14 6.94
CA ASN A 215 3.30 38.33 6.30
C ASN A 215 3.44 36.83 6.68
N ILE A 216 4.65 36.30 6.65
CA ILE A 216 4.91 34.94 7.07
C ILE A 216 4.58 34.74 8.56
N ALA A 217 5.01 35.66 9.42
CA ALA A 217 4.76 35.59 10.87
C ALA A 217 3.28 35.70 11.23
N SER A 218 2.50 36.46 10.45
CA SER A 218 1.04 36.60 10.64
C SER A 218 0.25 35.37 10.28
N ARG A 219 0.90 34.39 9.63
CA ARG A 219 0.27 33.15 9.13
C ARG A 219 -0.93 33.39 8.22
N THR A 220 -0.88 34.45 7.42
CA THR A 220 -1.90 34.79 6.43
C THR A 220 -1.35 34.56 5.03
N PRO A 221 -2.17 34.03 4.09
CA PRO A 221 -1.73 33.92 2.72
C PRO A 221 -1.47 35.30 2.11
N PHE A 222 -0.45 35.40 1.26
CA PHE A 222 -0.15 36.59 0.47
C PHE A 222 0.12 36.19 -0.98
N LEU A 223 -0.28 37.07 -1.88
CA LEU A 223 -0.12 36.87 -3.33
C LEU A 223 0.68 38.04 -3.91
N ASP A 224 1.50 37.73 -4.91
CA ASP A 224 2.20 38.69 -5.77
C ASP A 224 2.99 39.76 -5.01
N PHE A 225 3.56 39.40 -3.88
CA PHE A 225 4.40 40.27 -3.12
C PHE A 225 5.73 40.49 -3.85
N VAL A 226 6.00 41.74 -4.22
CA VAL A 226 7.24 42.14 -4.90
C VAL A 226 8.24 42.68 -3.93
N PHE A 227 9.48 42.22 -4.01
CA PHE A 227 10.60 42.75 -3.26
C PHE A 227 11.85 42.88 -4.15
N SER A 228 12.80 43.68 -3.74
CA SER A 228 13.98 43.97 -4.54
C SER A 228 15.28 43.80 -3.76
N ARG A 229 16.37 43.52 -4.48
CA ARG A 229 17.73 43.55 -3.98
C ARG A 229 18.67 44.24 -4.95
N ASP A 230 19.74 44.85 -4.41
CA ASP A 230 20.87 45.32 -5.20
C ASP A 230 21.97 44.27 -5.21
N ALA A 231 22.24 43.66 -6.40
CA ALA A 231 23.30 42.73 -6.60
C ALA A 231 24.27 43.27 -7.65
N ASP A 232 25.50 43.45 -7.28
CA ASP A 232 26.58 43.93 -8.16
C ASP A 232 26.26 45.23 -8.91
N GLY A 233 25.55 46.17 -8.25
CA GLY A 233 25.14 47.42 -8.85
C GLY A 233 23.93 47.33 -9.80
N ARG A 234 23.28 46.18 -9.85
CA ARG A 234 22.06 45.94 -10.66
C ARG A 234 20.91 45.61 -9.74
N LYS A 235 19.77 46.30 -9.92
CA LYS A 235 18.59 46.02 -9.14
C LYS A 235 17.84 44.83 -9.67
N GLN A 236 17.61 43.82 -8.83
CA GLN A 236 16.85 42.63 -9.13
C GLN A 236 15.49 42.73 -8.43
N TYR A 237 14.45 42.15 -9.07
CA TYR A 237 13.07 42.15 -8.56
C TYR A 237 12.54 40.72 -8.54
N PHE A 238 11.95 40.35 -7.41
CA PHE A 238 11.35 39.04 -7.19
C PHE A 238 9.89 39.17 -6.79
N GLN A 239 9.05 38.32 -7.32
CA GLN A 239 7.65 38.21 -6.96
C GLN A 239 7.42 36.90 -6.24
N VAL A 240 6.78 36.94 -5.07
CA VAL A 240 6.52 35.76 -4.25
C VAL A 240 5.07 35.71 -3.82
N SER A 241 4.54 34.49 -3.75
CA SER A 241 3.24 34.19 -3.18
C SER A 241 3.40 33.05 -2.17
N GLY A 242 2.67 33.09 -1.07
CA GLY A 242 2.83 32.07 -0.02
C GLY A 242 1.59 31.90 0.83
N GLU A 243 1.47 30.71 1.42
CA GLU A 243 0.36 30.33 2.29
C GLU A 243 0.83 29.50 3.50
N PRO A 244 0.14 29.63 4.65
CA PRO A 244 0.43 28.80 5.80
C PRO A 244 -0.03 27.36 5.59
N MET A 245 0.74 26.41 6.11
CA MET A 245 0.39 25.00 6.14
C MET A 245 -0.11 24.60 7.52
N PHE A 246 -1.08 23.67 7.55
CA PHE A 246 -1.64 23.10 8.77
C PHE A 246 -1.62 21.58 8.72
N ASP A 247 -1.40 20.94 9.86
CA ASP A 247 -1.49 19.48 9.98
C ASP A 247 -2.95 19.00 10.00
N SER A 248 -3.16 17.69 10.03
CA SER A 248 -4.48 17.06 10.11
C SER A 248 -5.29 17.47 11.37
N GLY A 249 -4.62 17.99 12.40
CA GLY A 249 -5.21 18.53 13.62
C GLY A 249 -5.45 20.05 13.57
N SER A 250 -5.35 20.68 12.39
CA SER A 250 -5.46 22.14 12.18
C SER A 250 -4.43 22.95 12.97
N ARG A 251 -3.29 22.38 13.33
CA ARG A 251 -2.18 23.09 13.96
C ARG A 251 -1.22 23.57 12.89
N PHE A 252 -0.73 24.80 13.03
CA PHE A 252 0.25 25.36 12.12
C PHE A 252 1.49 24.46 12.03
N SER A 253 1.81 23.99 10.85
CA SER A 253 2.93 23.10 10.57
C SER A 253 4.06 23.77 9.81
N GLY A 254 3.83 24.95 9.24
CA GLY A 254 4.82 25.66 8.46
C GLY A 254 4.22 26.61 7.44
N TYR A 255 5.02 26.95 6.46
CA TYR A 255 4.66 27.86 5.38
C TYR A 255 5.19 27.35 4.06
N ARG A 256 4.46 27.54 2.98
CA ARG A 256 4.95 27.23 1.63
C ARG A 256 4.67 28.35 0.66
N GLY A 257 5.47 28.46 -0.37
CA GLY A 257 5.30 29.47 -1.38
C GLY A 257 5.99 29.16 -2.69
N ILE A 258 5.67 29.99 -3.64
CA ILE A 258 6.33 30.04 -4.96
C ILE A 258 6.88 31.44 -5.20
N GLY A 259 7.89 31.53 -6.03
CA GLY A 259 8.43 32.82 -6.44
C GLY A 259 9.05 32.76 -7.83
N MET A 260 9.18 33.91 -8.43
CA MET A 260 9.80 34.08 -9.74
C MET A 260 10.69 35.33 -9.78
N ASP A 261 11.70 35.29 -10.64
CA ASP A 261 12.50 36.48 -10.98
C ASP A 261 11.76 37.29 -12.05
N ILE A 262 11.37 38.51 -11.69
CA ILE A 262 10.67 39.44 -12.58
C ILE A 262 11.55 40.61 -13.00
N THR A 263 12.86 40.50 -12.85
CA THR A 263 13.83 41.60 -13.06
C THR A 263 13.73 42.20 -14.47
N ASP A 264 13.76 41.37 -15.49
CA ASP A 264 13.71 41.87 -16.88
C ASP A 264 12.35 42.49 -17.20
N ARG A 265 11.26 41.92 -16.66
CA ARG A 265 9.89 42.48 -16.83
C ARG A 265 9.76 43.83 -16.15
N MET A 266 10.33 44.00 -14.97
CA MET A 266 10.30 45.25 -14.23
C MET A 266 11.17 46.32 -14.89
N HIS A 267 12.36 45.97 -15.38
CA HIS A 267 13.21 46.91 -16.09
C HIS A 267 12.55 47.39 -17.40
N ALA A 268 11.92 46.49 -18.14
CA ALA A 268 11.18 46.86 -19.35
C ALA A 268 9.98 47.79 -19.05
N ALA A 269 9.25 47.55 -18.00
CA ALA A 269 8.15 48.40 -17.56
C ALA A 269 8.62 49.80 -17.13
N LEU A 270 9.70 49.84 -16.36
CA LEU A 270 10.29 51.12 -15.91
C LEU A 270 10.88 51.93 -17.08
N ALA A 271 11.46 51.30 -18.06
CA ALA A 271 11.97 51.97 -19.28
C ALA A 271 10.80 52.62 -20.08
N ARG A 272 9.70 51.92 -20.28
CA ARG A 272 8.50 52.46 -20.95
C ARG A 272 7.93 53.69 -20.24
N LEU A 273 7.83 53.62 -18.90
CA LEU A 273 7.36 54.78 -18.12
C LEU A 273 8.29 55.99 -18.21
N ARG A 274 9.61 55.80 -18.37
CA ARG A 274 10.56 56.89 -18.58
C ARG A 274 10.40 57.53 -19.97
N ASP A 275 10.15 56.71 -20.99
CA ASP A 275 9.95 57.25 -22.33
C ASP A 275 8.64 58.02 -22.48
N GLU A 276 7.57 57.56 -21.76
CA GLU A 276 6.28 58.27 -21.73
C GLU A 276 6.31 59.61 -20.93
N THR A 277 7.26 59.74 -19.99
CA THR A 277 7.41 60.92 -19.16
C THR A 277 8.50 61.88 -19.62
N ALA A 278 9.17 61.56 -20.75
CA ALA A 278 10.15 62.46 -21.36
C ALA A 278 9.43 63.73 -21.84
N PRO A 279 9.86 64.96 -21.44
CA PRO A 279 9.24 66.17 -21.91
C PRO A 279 9.42 66.31 -23.41
N ILE A 280 8.32 66.52 -24.13
CA ILE A 280 8.36 66.94 -25.51
C ILE A 280 8.99 68.33 -25.50
N LEU A 281 10.25 68.45 -25.89
CA LEU A 281 10.88 69.76 -26.11
C LEU A 281 10.17 70.41 -27.29
N PRO A 282 9.63 71.62 -27.17
CA PRO A 282 9.07 72.32 -28.30
C PRO A 282 10.23 72.77 -29.19
N ASP A 283 10.05 72.56 -30.50
CA ASP A 283 10.90 73.07 -31.57
C ASP A 283 11.04 74.61 -31.52
#